data_99ee05a446c2f9853823821556d3ea97
#
_entry.id   99ee05a446c2f9853823821556d3ea97
#
_cell.length_a   1.000
_cell.length_b   1.000
_cell.length_c   1.000
_cell.angle_alpha   90.00
_cell.angle_beta   90.00
_cell.angle_gamma   90.00
#
_symmetry.space_group_name_H-M   'P 1'
#
loop_
_entity.id
_entity.type
_entity.pdbx_description
1 polymer ?
#
loop_
_entity_poly.entity_id
_entity_poly.type
_entity_poly.pdbx_seq_one_letter_code
_entity_poly.pdbx_strand_id
1 'polypeptide(L)'
;MGKTYVINEGDGAFYGPKIDFHLEDTLGRTWQCGTIQLDFQMPLNFGLEYVDENGERQRPIMVHRVVYGSIERFIGILTEHFAGKFPTWLAPVQVKVLPVSEKHDEYARKVYEALRAAKIRTEYDDRNEKIGYKIREAQVVDRVPYMLVIGQQESDNGTVAVRFRDTAETKSMPLDEFVATVSEEIRTRK
;
A
#
# COMPACT_ATOMS: atom_id res chain seq x y z
N MET A 1 -0.79 -27.72 -6.49
CA MET A 1 -1.43 -26.60 -5.77
C MET A 1 -2.86 -26.92 -5.32
N GLY A 2 -3.52 -27.99 -5.79
CA GLY A 2 -4.88 -28.37 -5.38
C GLY A 2 -5.98 -27.34 -5.69
N LYS A 3 -5.70 -26.37 -6.55
CA LYS A 3 -6.69 -25.35 -6.99
C LYS A 3 -7.43 -25.85 -8.22
N THR A 4 -8.73 -25.65 -8.25
CA THR A 4 -9.55 -25.90 -9.45
C THR A 4 -9.26 -24.83 -10.49
N TYR A 5 -9.30 -25.22 -11.77
CA TYR A 5 -9.20 -24.30 -12.90
C TYR A 5 -10.29 -24.65 -13.93
N VAL A 6 -10.61 -23.69 -14.75
CA VAL A 6 -11.56 -23.85 -15.87
C VAL A 6 -10.77 -23.71 -17.17
N ILE A 7 -10.99 -24.61 -18.10
CA ILE A 7 -10.46 -24.48 -19.45
C ILE A 7 -11.45 -23.63 -20.26
N ASN A 8 -10.94 -22.54 -20.81
CA ASN A 8 -11.70 -21.63 -21.67
C ASN A 8 -11.13 -21.72 -23.10
N GLU A 9 -11.68 -22.64 -23.88
CA GLU A 9 -11.23 -22.85 -25.24
C GLU A 9 -11.50 -21.64 -26.13
N GLY A 10 -10.51 -21.24 -26.91
CA GLY A 10 -10.60 -20.08 -27.81
C GLY A 10 -10.29 -18.74 -27.20
N ASP A 11 -10.06 -18.65 -25.89
CA ASP A 11 -9.68 -17.41 -25.19
C ASP A 11 -8.15 -17.21 -25.03
N GLY A 12 -7.37 -18.00 -25.77
CA GLY A 12 -5.91 -17.83 -25.84
C GLY A 12 -5.51 -16.56 -26.59
N ALA A 13 -4.27 -16.12 -26.41
CA ALA A 13 -3.70 -15.08 -27.26
C ALA A 13 -3.35 -15.65 -28.64
N PHE A 14 -3.31 -14.79 -29.68
CA PHE A 14 -2.94 -15.25 -31.02
C PHE A 14 -1.51 -15.81 -31.12
N TYR A 15 -0.67 -15.47 -30.16
CA TYR A 15 0.74 -15.87 -30.06
C TYR A 15 0.98 -17.11 -29.17
N GLY A 16 -0.05 -17.60 -28.45
CA GLY A 16 0.05 -18.81 -27.63
C GLY A 16 -0.97 -18.91 -26.50
N PRO A 17 -0.89 -19.98 -25.71
CA PRO A 17 -1.79 -20.21 -24.60
C PRO A 17 -1.50 -19.27 -23.42
N LYS A 18 -2.53 -19.07 -22.58
CA LYS A 18 -2.43 -18.22 -21.38
C LYS A 18 -3.06 -18.88 -20.16
N ILE A 19 -2.63 -18.45 -18.98
CA ILE A 19 -3.25 -18.74 -17.70
C ILE A 19 -3.64 -17.38 -17.11
N ASP A 20 -4.92 -17.19 -16.84
CA ASP A 20 -5.45 -15.99 -16.23
C ASP A 20 -5.85 -16.24 -14.78
N PHE A 21 -5.55 -15.28 -13.91
CA PHE A 21 -5.94 -15.29 -12.51
C PHE A 21 -7.05 -14.26 -12.29
N HIS A 22 -8.20 -14.75 -11.87
CA HIS A 22 -9.35 -13.92 -11.56
C HIS A 22 -9.50 -13.75 -10.05
N LEU A 23 -9.81 -12.54 -9.62
CA LEU A 23 -10.19 -12.20 -8.25
C LEU A 23 -11.65 -11.83 -8.23
N GLU A 24 -12.39 -12.35 -7.26
CA GLU A 24 -13.76 -11.93 -6.97
C GLU A 24 -13.73 -10.88 -5.86
N ASP A 25 -14.42 -9.76 -6.09
CA ASP A 25 -14.55 -8.70 -5.10
C ASP A 25 -15.75 -8.96 -4.16
N THR A 26 -15.90 -8.11 -3.15
CA THR A 26 -16.95 -8.22 -2.13
C THR A 26 -18.38 -8.05 -2.69
N LEU A 27 -18.52 -7.57 -3.92
CA LEU A 27 -19.78 -7.40 -4.63
C LEU A 27 -20.05 -8.54 -5.61
N GLY A 28 -19.18 -9.58 -5.63
CA GLY A 28 -19.31 -10.71 -6.55
C GLY A 28 -18.88 -10.41 -7.99
N ARG A 29 -18.19 -9.28 -8.25
CA ARG A 29 -17.64 -8.96 -9.57
C ARG A 29 -16.29 -9.66 -9.74
N THR A 30 -16.07 -10.24 -10.91
CA THR A 30 -14.83 -10.92 -11.24
C THR A 30 -13.89 -10.00 -12.00
N TRP A 31 -12.63 -9.93 -11.56
CA TRP A 31 -11.59 -9.12 -12.13
C TRP A 31 -10.40 -9.98 -12.56
N GLN A 32 -10.06 -9.94 -13.85
CA GLN A 32 -8.79 -10.50 -14.31
C GLN A 32 -7.64 -9.59 -13.86
N CYS A 33 -6.77 -10.10 -13.02
CA CYS A 33 -5.62 -9.38 -12.49
C CYS A 33 -4.30 -9.96 -13.01
N GLY A 34 -3.97 -11.19 -12.63
CA GLY A 34 -2.74 -11.82 -13.07
C GLY A 34 -2.89 -12.57 -14.39
N THR A 35 -1.81 -12.65 -15.16
CA THR A 35 -1.75 -13.51 -16.34
C THR A 35 -0.34 -14.03 -16.56
N ILE A 36 -0.24 -15.24 -17.10
CA ILE A 36 0.99 -15.82 -17.63
C ILE A 36 0.68 -16.24 -19.05
N GLN A 37 1.47 -15.77 -20.02
CA GLN A 37 1.21 -15.99 -21.45
C GLN A 37 2.48 -16.52 -22.08
N LEU A 38 2.37 -17.63 -22.82
CA LEU A 38 3.45 -18.14 -23.66
C LEU A 38 3.37 -17.46 -25.02
N ASP A 39 4.52 -17.03 -25.54
CA ASP A 39 4.62 -16.35 -26.81
C ASP A 39 5.64 -17.05 -27.69
N PHE A 40 5.15 -17.63 -28.77
CA PHE A 40 5.98 -18.32 -29.76
C PHE A 40 6.25 -17.43 -30.99
N GLN A 41 5.55 -16.32 -31.14
CA GLN A 41 5.62 -15.47 -32.32
C GLN A 41 6.62 -14.33 -32.19
N MET A 42 6.68 -13.66 -31.05
CA MET A 42 7.63 -12.54 -30.86
C MET A 42 9.08 -12.98 -31.03
N PRO A 43 9.54 -14.09 -30.44
CA PRO A 43 10.89 -14.57 -30.70
C PRO A 43 11.16 -14.88 -32.18
N LEU A 44 10.16 -15.38 -32.92
CA LEU A 44 10.24 -15.60 -34.34
C LEU A 44 10.39 -14.28 -35.12
N ASN A 45 9.51 -13.32 -34.82
CA ASN A 45 9.46 -12.04 -35.53
C ASN A 45 10.72 -11.20 -35.31
N PHE A 46 11.31 -11.28 -34.12
CA PHE A 46 12.57 -10.59 -33.79
C PHE A 46 13.83 -11.38 -34.12
N GLY A 47 13.70 -12.60 -34.66
CA GLY A 47 14.85 -13.44 -35.01
C GLY A 47 15.71 -13.80 -33.78
N LEU A 48 15.09 -13.93 -32.59
CA LEU A 48 15.82 -14.24 -31.37
C LEU A 48 16.31 -15.68 -31.37
N GLU A 49 17.58 -15.88 -31.02
CA GLU A 49 18.21 -17.20 -30.91
C GLU A 49 19.06 -17.24 -29.62
N TYR A 50 19.22 -18.45 -29.08
CA TYR A 50 20.20 -18.76 -28.05
C TYR A 50 20.99 -20.01 -28.46
N VAL A 51 22.16 -20.22 -27.86
CA VAL A 51 22.98 -21.42 -28.07
C VAL A 51 22.66 -22.38 -26.95
N ASP A 52 22.23 -23.59 -27.32
CA ASP A 52 21.91 -24.65 -26.34
C ASP A 52 23.16 -25.37 -25.83
N GLU A 53 22.99 -26.38 -24.97
CA GLU A 53 24.07 -27.16 -24.39
C GLU A 53 24.90 -28.00 -25.40
N ASN A 54 24.34 -28.22 -26.59
CA ASN A 54 24.99 -28.94 -27.67
C ASN A 54 25.74 -27.99 -28.64
N GLY A 55 25.67 -26.67 -28.39
CA GLY A 55 26.26 -25.67 -29.26
C GLY A 55 25.36 -25.30 -30.46
N GLU A 56 24.13 -25.77 -30.51
CA GLU A 56 23.18 -25.48 -31.56
C GLU A 56 22.37 -24.21 -31.29
N ARG A 57 21.98 -23.49 -32.36
CA ARG A 57 21.12 -22.33 -32.24
C ARG A 57 19.66 -22.74 -32.17
N GLN A 58 19.02 -22.32 -31.08
CA GLN A 58 17.62 -22.62 -30.80
C GLN A 58 16.83 -21.33 -30.67
N ARG A 59 15.52 -21.41 -30.95
CA ARG A 59 14.62 -20.28 -30.74
C ARG A 59 14.05 -20.32 -29.31
N PRO A 60 14.17 -19.22 -28.56
CA PRO A 60 13.55 -19.14 -27.22
C PRO A 60 12.02 -19.06 -27.30
N ILE A 61 11.35 -19.43 -26.21
CA ILE A 61 9.95 -19.13 -25.96
C ILE A 61 9.93 -17.94 -25.01
N MET A 62 9.12 -16.92 -25.33
CA MET A 62 8.94 -15.77 -24.44
C MET A 62 7.78 -16.03 -23.49
N VAL A 63 7.97 -15.64 -22.24
CA VAL A 63 6.92 -15.73 -21.22
C VAL A 63 6.59 -14.32 -20.76
N HIS A 64 5.39 -13.88 -21.04
CA HIS A 64 4.84 -12.65 -20.48
C HIS A 64 4.19 -12.96 -19.15
N ARG A 65 4.48 -12.18 -18.11
CA ARG A 65 3.91 -12.36 -16.79
C ARG A 65 3.58 -11.03 -16.17
N VAL A 66 2.36 -10.91 -15.70
CA VAL A 66 1.91 -9.80 -14.87
C VAL A 66 1.16 -10.34 -13.65
N VAL A 67 1.29 -9.67 -12.50
CA VAL A 67 0.67 -10.11 -11.24
C VAL A 67 -0.64 -9.37 -11.00
N TYR A 68 -0.65 -8.07 -11.20
CA TYR A 68 -1.78 -7.20 -10.85
C TYR A 68 -2.63 -6.75 -12.03
N GLY A 69 -2.22 -7.05 -13.26
CA GLY A 69 -2.81 -6.47 -14.45
C GLY A 69 -2.51 -4.98 -14.57
N SER A 70 -3.52 -4.16 -14.89
CA SER A 70 -3.39 -2.70 -14.80
C SER A 70 -3.28 -2.28 -13.33
N ILE A 71 -2.21 -1.53 -13.01
CA ILE A 71 -1.95 -1.05 -11.64
C ILE A 71 -3.10 -0.13 -11.18
N GLU A 72 -3.61 0.73 -12.05
CA GLU A 72 -4.70 1.65 -11.75
C GLU A 72 -5.99 0.90 -11.39
N ARG A 73 -6.32 -0.15 -12.15
CA ARG A 73 -7.46 -1.01 -11.85
C ARG A 73 -7.28 -1.72 -10.52
N PHE A 74 -6.09 -2.24 -10.25
CA PHE A 74 -5.79 -2.94 -9.02
C PHE A 74 -5.86 -2.01 -7.81
N ILE A 75 -5.37 -0.77 -7.91
CA ILE A 75 -5.53 0.27 -6.88
C ILE A 75 -7.02 0.57 -6.65
N GLY A 76 -7.82 0.67 -7.72
CA GLY A 76 -9.28 0.85 -7.60
C GLY A 76 -9.93 -0.29 -6.82
N ILE A 77 -9.61 -1.54 -7.16
CA ILE A 77 -10.12 -2.74 -6.45
C ILE A 77 -9.73 -2.70 -4.96
N LEU A 78 -8.47 -2.39 -4.65
CA LEU A 78 -8.00 -2.28 -3.27
C LEU A 78 -8.71 -1.16 -2.52
N THR A 79 -8.90 0.00 -3.15
CA THR A 79 -9.59 1.14 -2.53
C THR A 79 -11.03 0.79 -2.18
N GLU A 80 -11.74 0.10 -3.06
CA GLU A 80 -13.09 -0.40 -2.77
C GLU A 80 -13.07 -1.46 -1.67
N HIS A 81 -12.16 -2.42 -1.74
CA HIS A 81 -12.04 -3.51 -0.77
C HIS A 81 -11.85 -3.01 0.66
N PHE A 82 -10.95 -2.05 0.84
CA PHE A 82 -10.68 -1.45 2.15
C PHE A 82 -11.60 -0.26 2.47
N ALA A 83 -12.52 0.10 1.58
CA ALA A 83 -13.31 1.32 1.68
C ALA A 83 -12.43 2.56 1.97
N GLY A 84 -11.22 2.60 1.40
CA GLY A 84 -10.20 3.62 1.65
C GLY A 84 -9.49 3.54 3.01
N LYS A 85 -9.88 2.62 3.90
CA LYS A 85 -9.24 2.40 5.20
C LYS A 85 -8.11 1.38 5.08
N PHE A 86 -7.10 1.73 4.33
CA PHE A 86 -5.95 0.84 4.13
C PHE A 86 -5.30 0.43 5.45
N PRO A 87 -4.76 -0.80 5.55
CA PRO A 87 -3.89 -1.18 6.65
C PRO A 87 -2.64 -0.30 6.66
N THR A 88 -2.01 -0.14 7.81
CA THR A 88 -0.92 0.83 8.02
C THR A 88 0.21 0.69 7.00
N TRP A 89 0.64 -0.53 6.70
CA TRP A 89 1.74 -0.76 5.77
C TRP A 89 1.43 -0.32 4.33
N LEU A 90 0.14 -0.29 3.94
CA LEU A 90 -0.33 0.06 2.60
C LEU A 90 -0.83 1.51 2.51
N ALA A 91 -1.21 2.13 3.63
CA ALA A 91 -1.76 3.48 3.66
C ALA A 91 -0.80 4.51 3.03
N PRO A 92 -1.25 5.36 2.09
CA PRO A 92 -0.41 6.41 1.49
C PRO A 92 0.19 7.34 2.54
N VAL A 93 -0.62 7.74 3.51
CA VAL A 93 -0.23 8.46 4.73
C VAL A 93 -0.50 7.54 5.90
N GLN A 94 0.55 7.23 6.67
CA GLN A 94 0.46 6.29 7.80
C GLN A 94 0.20 6.99 9.11
N VAL A 95 0.78 8.18 9.26
CA VAL A 95 0.67 9.00 10.46
C VAL A 95 0.44 10.45 10.05
N LYS A 96 -0.47 11.14 10.75
CA LYS A 96 -0.67 12.58 10.61
C LYS A 96 -0.38 13.27 11.94
N VAL A 97 0.54 14.23 11.94
CA VAL A 97 0.91 15.01 13.13
C VAL A 97 0.05 16.26 13.17
N LEU A 98 -0.68 16.43 14.28
CA LEU A 98 -1.69 17.46 14.48
C LEU A 98 -1.35 18.33 15.70
N PRO A 99 -0.59 19.43 15.55
CA PRO A 99 -0.37 20.37 16.63
C PRO A 99 -1.70 21.06 17.02
N VAL A 100 -1.95 21.15 18.32
CA VAL A 100 -3.15 21.82 18.88
C VAL A 100 -3.10 23.33 18.64
N SER A 101 -1.90 23.91 18.69
CA SER A 101 -1.66 25.33 18.38
C SER A 101 -0.20 25.53 17.97
N GLU A 102 0.10 26.68 17.39
CA GLU A 102 1.46 27.07 16.97
C GLU A 102 2.50 27.01 18.11
N LYS A 103 2.06 27.13 19.36
CA LYS A 103 2.94 27.03 20.53
C LYS A 103 3.64 25.67 20.66
N HIS A 104 3.03 24.62 20.09
CA HIS A 104 3.53 23.25 20.15
C HIS A 104 4.26 22.83 18.86
N ASP A 105 4.41 23.76 17.92
CA ASP A 105 4.97 23.51 16.57
C ASP A 105 6.40 22.97 16.66
N GLU A 106 7.23 23.50 17.53
CA GLU A 106 8.62 23.05 17.69
C GLU A 106 8.71 21.56 18.04
N TYR A 107 7.94 21.11 19.02
CA TYR A 107 7.93 19.72 19.42
C TYR A 107 7.24 18.84 18.36
N ALA A 108 6.14 19.29 17.79
CA ALA A 108 5.43 18.57 16.75
C ALA A 108 6.30 18.36 15.49
N ARG A 109 7.17 19.33 15.14
CA ARG A 109 8.17 19.15 14.08
C ARG A 109 9.23 18.13 14.44
N LYS A 110 9.71 18.10 15.67
CA LYS A 110 10.64 17.04 16.13
C LYS A 110 10.00 15.64 15.99
N VAL A 111 8.72 15.51 16.36
CA VAL A 111 7.96 14.26 16.18
C VAL A 111 7.86 13.89 14.70
N TYR A 112 7.50 14.84 13.85
CA TYR A 112 7.40 14.63 12.41
C TYR A 112 8.72 14.17 11.78
N GLU A 113 9.83 14.84 12.12
CA GLU A 113 11.16 14.48 11.59
C GLU A 113 11.62 13.10 12.09
N ALA A 114 11.33 12.74 13.33
CA ALA A 114 11.64 11.42 13.87
C ALA A 114 10.90 10.30 13.11
N LEU A 115 9.61 10.51 12.81
CA LEU A 115 8.81 9.57 12.00
C LEU A 115 9.35 9.43 10.58
N ARG A 116 9.71 10.54 9.95
CA ARG A 116 10.31 10.52 8.61
C ARG A 116 11.67 9.84 8.57
N ALA A 117 12.49 10.07 9.59
CA ALA A 117 13.79 9.39 9.74
C ALA A 117 13.63 7.87 9.84
N ALA A 118 12.53 7.41 10.49
CA ALA A 118 12.12 6.00 10.55
C ALA A 118 11.45 5.49 9.27
N LYS A 119 11.38 6.31 8.19
CA LYS A 119 10.74 5.99 6.90
C LYS A 119 9.22 5.72 7.00
N ILE A 120 8.57 6.28 8.01
CA ILE A 120 7.11 6.27 8.14
C ILE A 120 6.55 7.40 7.28
N ARG A 121 5.58 7.09 6.40
CA ARG A 121 4.92 8.09 5.55
C ARG A 121 4.04 8.99 6.41
N THR A 122 4.53 10.20 6.66
CA THR A 122 3.93 11.11 7.64
C THR A 122 3.58 12.43 6.97
N GLU A 123 2.41 12.95 7.31
CA GLU A 123 1.99 14.33 7.02
C GLU A 123 1.99 15.19 8.27
N TYR A 124 2.26 16.47 8.08
CA TYR A 124 2.21 17.50 9.12
C TYR A 124 1.11 18.50 8.78
N ASP A 125 0.15 18.69 9.69
CA ASP A 125 -0.94 19.63 9.48
C ASP A 125 -0.68 20.96 10.21
N ASP A 126 -0.07 21.91 9.50
CA ASP A 126 0.28 23.23 9.99
C ASP A 126 -0.84 24.28 9.82
N ARG A 127 -2.01 23.87 9.34
CA ARG A 127 -3.12 24.79 9.14
C ARG A 127 -3.59 25.37 10.46
N ASN A 128 -3.96 26.68 10.43
CA ASN A 128 -4.55 27.33 11.58
C ASN A 128 -6.05 27.00 11.69
N GLU A 129 -6.33 25.75 12.08
CA GLU A 129 -7.67 25.20 12.21
C GLU A 129 -7.89 24.58 13.61
N LYS A 130 -9.14 24.50 14.04
CA LYS A 130 -9.49 23.86 15.32
C LYS A 130 -9.06 22.38 15.28
N ILE A 131 -8.42 21.92 16.36
CA ILE A 131 -7.92 20.53 16.47
C ILE A 131 -9.02 19.49 16.20
N GLY A 132 -10.26 19.73 16.64
CA GLY A 132 -11.38 18.82 16.34
C GLY A 132 -11.71 18.71 14.86
N TYR A 133 -11.51 19.78 14.08
CA TYR A 133 -11.67 19.75 12.64
C TYR A 133 -10.54 18.94 11.97
N LYS A 134 -9.28 19.20 12.34
CA LYS A 134 -8.12 18.45 11.85
C LYS A 134 -8.25 16.94 12.12
N ILE A 135 -8.65 16.57 13.32
CA ILE A 135 -8.88 15.16 13.70
C ILE A 135 -9.98 14.54 12.83
N ARG A 136 -11.13 15.23 12.68
CA ARG A 136 -12.25 14.72 11.91
C ARG A 136 -11.88 14.51 10.44
N GLU A 137 -11.17 15.45 9.86
CA GLU A 137 -10.71 15.37 8.47
C GLU A 137 -9.73 14.20 8.30
N ALA A 138 -8.70 14.11 9.13
CA ALA A 138 -7.71 13.02 9.10
C ALA A 138 -8.35 11.63 9.30
N GLN A 139 -9.36 11.53 10.18
CA GLN A 139 -10.02 10.27 10.49
C GLN A 139 -11.06 9.85 9.43
N VAL A 140 -11.88 10.80 8.93
CA VAL A 140 -13.05 10.48 8.12
C VAL A 140 -12.77 10.66 6.63
N VAL A 141 -12.05 11.72 6.24
CA VAL A 141 -11.76 12.06 4.85
C VAL A 141 -10.48 11.34 4.40
N ASP A 142 -9.37 11.61 5.08
CA ASP A 142 -8.05 11.08 4.72
C ASP A 142 -7.89 9.61 5.15
N ARG A 143 -8.67 9.18 6.16
CA ARG A 143 -8.68 7.81 6.69
C ARG A 143 -7.31 7.33 7.15
N VAL A 144 -6.52 8.24 7.73
CA VAL A 144 -5.16 7.97 8.19
C VAL A 144 -5.20 7.01 9.38
N PRO A 145 -4.38 5.94 9.42
CA PRO A 145 -4.36 4.96 10.50
C PRO A 145 -4.09 5.58 11.88
N TYR A 146 -3.15 6.52 11.97
CA TYR A 146 -2.71 7.14 13.22
C TYR A 146 -2.69 8.67 13.12
N MET A 147 -3.27 9.33 14.10
CA MET A 147 -3.21 10.78 14.31
C MET A 147 -2.46 11.07 15.61
N LEU A 148 -1.38 11.83 15.54
CA LEU A 148 -0.64 12.27 16.73
C LEU A 148 -1.06 13.68 17.09
N VAL A 149 -1.85 13.79 18.15
CA VAL A 149 -2.27 15.09 18.68
C VAL A 149 -1.18 15.58 19.63
N ILE A 150 -0.64 16.76 19.34
CA ILE A 150 0.46 17.34 20.10
C ILE A 150 -0.01 18.62 20.77
N GLY A 151 -0.16 18.56 22.09
CA GLY A 151 -0.49 19.67 22.97
C GLY A 151 0.61 19.97 23.99
N GLN A 152 0.27 20.75 25.01
CA GLN A 152 1.23 21.14 26.05
C GLN A 152 1.76 19.93 26.82
N GLN A 153 0.89 19.00 27.16
CA GLN A 153 1.25 17.82 27.93
C GLN A 153 2.25 16.92 27.21
N GLU A 154 2.04 16.73 25.91
CA GLU A 154 2.93 15.95 25.05
C GLU A 154 4.30 16.64 24.90
N SER A 155 4.28 17.96 24.71
CA SER A 155 5.51 18.77 24.59
C SER A 155 6.34 18.77 25.85
N ASP A 156 5.71 18.84 27.03
CA ASP A 156 6.41 18.87 28.33
C ASP A 156 7.00 17.51 28.71
N ASN A 157 6.29 16.42 28.36
CA ASN A 157 6.64 15.05 28.76
C ASN A 157 7.44 14.28 27.70
N GLY A 158 7.60 14.81 26.49
CA GLY A 158 8.25 14.11 25.39
C GLY A 158 7.44 12.90 24.86
N THR A 159 6.11 12.95 25.02
CA THR A 159 5.19 11.88 24.62
C THR A 159 4.37 12.28 23.37
N VAL A 160 3.56 11.36 22.86
CA VAL A 160 2.59 11.60 21.80
C VAL A 160 1.23 11.06 22.19
N ALA A 161 0.17 11.83 21.96
CA ALA A 161 -1.20 11.36 22.12
C ALA A 161 -1.66 10.71 20.80
N VAL A 162 -1.58 9.39 20.74
CA VAL A 162 -1.89 8.58 19.56
C VAL A 162 -3.38 8.32 19.50
N ARG A 163 -4.06 8.87 18.50
CA ARG A 163 -5.45 8.57 18.19
C ARG A 163 -5.54 7.57 17.05
N PHE A 164 -6.25 6.49 17.29
CA PHE A 164 -6.46 5.40 16.32
C PHE A 164 -7.68 5.69 15.44
N ARG A 165 -7.54 5.49 14.13
CA ARG A 165 -8.64 5.69 13.16
C ARG A 165 -9.89 4.88 13.49
N ASP A 166 -9.71 3.58 13.77
CA ASP A 166 -10.81 2.63 13.77
C ASP A 166 -11.56 2.57 15.09
N THR A 167 -10.88 2.77 16.21
CA THR A 167 -11.50 2.77 17.57
C THR A 167 -11.82 4.16 18.07
N ALA A 168 -11.22 5.21 17.47
CA ALA A 168 -11.26 6.59 17.95
C ALA A 168 -10.72 6.76 19.40
N GLU A 169 -10.07 5.73 19.94
CA GLU A 169 -9.36 5.81 21.21
C GLU A 169 -8.12 6.68 21.09
N THR A 170 -7.72 7.28 22.21
CA THR A 170 -6.47 8.04 22.30
C THR A 170 -5.62 7.48 23.42
N LYS A 171 -4.37 7.15 23.13
CA LYS A 171 -3.40 6.65 24.12
C LYS A 171 -2.17 7.53 24.11
N SER A 172 -1.69 7.92 25.30
CA SER A 172 -0.41 8.62 25.42
C SER A 172 0.71 7.60 25.59
N MET A 173 1.80 7.78 24.83
CA MET A 173 2.99 6.93 24.93
C MET A 173 4.26 7.69 24.53
N PRO A 174 5.45 7.21 24.90
CA PRO A 174 6.71 7.77 24.42
C PRO A 174 6.83 7.70 22.89
N LEU A 175 7.45 8.72 22.30
CA LEU A 175 7.62 8.77 20.83
C LEU A 175 8.37 7.55 20.29
N ASP A 176 9.43 7.12 20.96
CA ASP A 176 10.25 5.98 20.52
C ASP A 176 9.46 4.67 20.53
N GLU A 177 8.57 4.47 21.51
CA GLU A 177 7.69 3.31 21.59
C GLU A 177 6.69 3.30 20.43
N PHE A 178 6.11 4.45 20.11
CA PHE A 178 5.22 4.59 18.98
C PHE A 178 5.93 4.29 17.65
N VAL A 179 7.11 4.87 17.44
CA VAL A 179 7.93 4.64 16.23
C VAL A 179 8.26 3.15 16.08
N ALA A 180 8.68 2.48 17.17
CA ALA A 180 8.99 1.05 17.15
C ALA A 180 7.76 0.21 16.80
N THR A 181 6.60 0.53 17.40
CA THR A 181 5.33 -0.18 17.17
C THR A 181 4.89 -0.07 15.72
N VAL A 182 4.85 1.13 15.17
CA VAL A 182 4.41 1.34 13.77
C VAL A 182 5.41 0.75 12.78
N SER A 183 6.70 0.86 13.06
CA SER A 183 7.75 0.25 12.20
C SER A 183 7.60 -1.27 12.14
N GLU A 184 7.30 -1.92 13.27
CA GLU A 184 7.08 -3.36 13.34
C GLU A 184 5.78 -3.76 12.62
N GLU A 185 4.71 -3.00 12.75
CA GLU A 185 3.46 -3.22 12.04
C GLU A 185 3.66 -3.13 10.52
N ILE A 186 4.40 -2.12 10.05
CA ILE A 186 4.75 -1.96 8.63
C ILE A 186 5.59 -3.15 8.15
N ARG A 187 6.60 -3.57 8.94
CA ARG A 187 7.49 -4.68 8.61
C ARG A 187 6.74 -6.00 8.50
N THR A 188 5.81 -6.25 9.40
CA THR A 188 5.00 -7.49 9.46
C THR A 188 3.77 -7.45 8.57
N ARG A 189 3.47 -6.30 7.94
CA ARG A 189 2.31 -6.09 7.07
C ARG A 189 0.97 -6.39 7.76
N LYS A 190 0.86 -5.97 9.00
CA LYS A 190 -0.38 -6.06 9.80
C LYS A 190 -1.25 -4.84 9.60
#